data_46edb2b01ad05a00cf9c8a5c86ec610e
#
_entry.id   46edb2b01ad05a00cf9c8a5c86ec610e
#
_cell.length_a   1.000
_cell.length_b   1.000
_cell.length_c   1.000
_cell.angle_alpha   90.00
_cell.angle_beta   90.00
_cell.angle_gamma   90.00
#
_symmetry.space_group_name_H-M   'P 1'
#
loop_
_entity.id
_entity.type
_entity.pdbx_description
1 polymer ?
#
loop_
_entity_poly.entity_id
_entity_poly.type
_entity_poly.pdbx_seq_one_letter_code
_entity_poly.pdbx_strand_id
1 'polypeptide(L)'
;CILLISAYLRFVGYVLMERKRDRPMKLREWNAHLHGLVVFRALLNDPVVARLLDLTDRMEAGCSSYGPVCDAVAAFEAALFEYTTNWGSYLSNAVLEAETICVRQAAAGQLDALLQSALDSELQFLQQLCGLTLDELFQTAYSEQAQRPELAFLPRWQTCELDLAAAYAQRMCEVGKKGYGMFAKHHVFTVENGQLVPVKYPDPQRLSELPGYEKEREKVIANTKALL
;
A
#
# COMPACT_ATOMS: atom_id res chain seq x y z
N CYS A 1 -27.28 1.36 2.31
CA CYS A 1 -25.85 1.58 2.08
C CYS A 1 -25.05 0.27 1.98
N ILE A 2 -25.18 -0.64 2.97
CA ILE A 2 -24.43 -1.91 3.03
C ILE A 2 -24.74 -2.84 1.85
N LEU A 3 -25.98 -2.91 1.38
CA LEU A 3 -26.41 -3.75 0.24
C LEU A 3 -25.85 -3.25 -1.11
N LEU A 4 -25.76 -1.94 -1.31
CA LEU A 4 -25.16 -1.35 -2.52
C LEU A 4 -23.64 -1.57 -2.58
N ILE A 5 -22.96 -1.47 -1.45
CA ILE A 5 -21.51 -1.75 -1.33
C ILE A 5 -21.25 -3.25 -1.57
N SER A 6 -22.08 -4.16 -1.03
CA SER A 6 -21.97 -5.60 -1.24
C SER A 6 -22.22 -6.01 -2.69
N ALA A 7 -23.22 -5.41 -3.37
CA ALA A 7 -23.47 -5.64 -4.79
C ALA A 7 -22.35 -5.10 -5.68
N TYR A 8 -21.82 -3.92 -5.34
CA TYR A 8 -20.69 -3.30 -6.02
C TYR A 8 -19.40 -4.12 -5.86
N LEU A 9 -19.10 -4.62 -4.65
CA LEU A 9 -17.95 -5.48 -4.38
C LEU A 9 -17.98 -6.80 -5.17
N ARG A 10 -19.16 -7.40 -5.35
CA ARG A 10 -19.34 -8.59 -6.20
C ARG A 10 -19.12 -8.26 -7.68
N PHE A 11 -19.57 -7.10 -8.14
CA PHE A 11 -19.41 -6.65 -9.52
C PHE A 11 -17.95 -6.31 -9.83
N VAL A 12 -17.26 -5.59 -8.95
CA VAL A 12 -15.82 -5.25 -9.08
C VAL A 12 -14.96 -6.51 -9.04
N GLY A 13 -15.21 -7.43 -8.10
CA GLY A 13 -14.50 -8.71 -8.03
C GLY A 13 -14.72 -9.57 -9.29
N TYR A 14 -15.92 -9.59 -9.86
CA TYR A 14 -16.22 -10.30 -11.09
C TYR A 14 -15.53 -9.68 -12.32
N VAL A 15 -15.56 -8.34 -12.46
CA VAL A 15 -14.92 -7.61 -13.57
C VAL A 15 -13.40 -7.70 -13.50
N LEU A 16 -12.81 -7.72 -12.31
CA LEU A 16 -11.36 -7.86 -12.12
C LEU A 16 -10.87 -9.29 -12.41
N MET A 17 -11.66 -10.32 -12.12
CA MET A 17 -11.32 -11.71 -12.44
C MET A 17 -11.38 -12.03 -13.95
N GLU A 18 -12.28 -11.40 -14.71
CA GLU A 18 -12.44 -11.70 -16.15
C GLU A 18 -11.39 -11.03 -17.06
N ARG A 19 -10.73 -9.96 -16.61
CA ARG A 19 -9.62 -9.39 -17.39
C ARG A 19 -8.31 -10.17 -17.14
N LYS A 20 -8.23 -11.40 -17.68
CA LYS A 20 -6.95 -12.05 -17.92
C LYS A 20 -6.05 -11.09 -18.68
N ARG A 21 -4.77 -10.98 -18.25
CA ARG A 21 -3.73 -10.28 -19.00
C ARG A 21 -3.66 -10.88 -20.40
N ASP A 22 -4.22 -10.21 -21.38
CA ASP A 22 -4.08 -10.64 -22.78
C ASP A 22 -2.64 -10.48 -23.29
N ARG A 23 -1.84 -9.61 -22.64
CA ARG A 23 -0.40 -9.47 -22.89
C ARG A 23 0.35 -8.97 -21.65
N PRO A 24 1.64 -9.35 -21.47
CA PRO A 24 2.47 -8.78 -20.41
C PRO A 24 2.67 -7.28 -20.64
N MET A 25 2.63 -6.48 -19.56
CA MET A 25 2.93 -5.04 -19.64
C MET A 25 4.40 -4.84 -20.01
N LYS A 26 4.66 -3.86 -20.87
CA LYS A 26 6.04 -3.46 -21.21
C LYS A 26 6.63 -2.60 -20.08
N LEU A 27 7.96 -2.54 -19.99
CA LEU A 27 8.67 -1.73 -19.01
C LEU A 27 8.17 -0.28 -18.97
N ARG A 28 8.08 0.35 -20.13
CA ARG A 28 7.57 1.74 -20.24
C ARG A 28 6.13 1.90 -19.74
N GLU A 29 5.31 0.85 -19.81
CA GLU A 29 3.95 0.87 -19.29
C GLU A 29 3.96 0.77 -17.76
N TRP A 30 4.82 -0.09 -17.19
CA TRP A 30 5.06 -0.15 -15.74
C TRP A 30 5.49 1.21 -15.19
N ASN A 31 6.49 1.81 -15.82
CA ASN A 31 7.03 3.10 -15.42
C ASN A 31 5.96 4.22 -15.53
N ALA A 32 5.27 4.30 -16.68
CA ALA A 32 4.21 5.29 -16.88
C ALA A 32 3.08 5.18 -15.85
N HIS A 33 2.66 3.96 -15.49
CA HIS A 33 1.64 3.76 -14.46
C HIS A 33 2.13 4.13 -13.06
N LEU A 34 3.39 3.81 -12.71
CA LEU A 34 3.98 4.24 -11.44
C LEU A 34 4.00 5.76 -11.32
N HIS A 35 4.54 6.45 -12.33
CA HIS A 35 4.54 7.91 -12.37
C HIS A 35 3.14 8.52 -12.44
N GLY A 36 2.17 7.79 -12.98
CA GLY A 36 0.78 8.20 -13.16
C GLY A 36 -0.13 8.02 -11.94
N LEU A 37 0.36 7.48 -10.82
CA LEU A 37 -0.44 7.31 -9.61
C LEU A 37 -0.95 8.66 -9.08
N VAL A 38 -2.25 8.77 -8.85
CA VAL A 38 -2.96 9.95 -8.34
C VAL A 38 -3.52 9.67 -6.94
N VAL A 39 -4.33 8.62 -6.80
CA VAL A 39 -4.95 8.23 -5.52
C VAL A 39 -3.87 7.75 -4.54
N PHE A 40 -3.00 6.86 -5.03
CA PHE A 40 -1.88 6.32 -4.25
C PHE A 40 -0.56 7.07 -4.47
N ARG A 41 -0.62 8.36 -4.82
CA ARG A 41 0.57 9.19 -5.08
C ARG A 41 1.59 9.17 -3.94
N ALA A 42 1.14 9.10 -2.70
CA ALA A 42 1.99 9.07 -1.52
C ALA A 42 2.90 7.82 -1.46
N LEU A 43 2.53 6.71 -2.12
CA LEU A 43 3.39 5.52 -2.21
C LEU A 43 4.74 5.79 -2.88
N LEU A 44 4.82 6.79 -3.76
CA LEU A 44 6.09 7.15 -4.41
C LEU A 44 7.13 7.74 -3.44
N ASN A 45 6.68 8.14 -2.23
CA ASN A 45 7.56 8.60 -1.16
C ASN A 45 7.94 7.45 -0.18
N ASP A 46 7.37 6.27 -0.36
CA ASP A 46 7.76 5.08 0.39
C ASP A 46 9.19 4.68 0.00
N PRO A 47 10.08 4.39 0.98
CA PRO A 47 11.49 4.15 0.70
C PRO A 47 11.74 2.96 -0.24
N VAL A 48 10.92 1.92 -0.20
CA VAL A 48 11.05 0.73 -1.07
C VAL A 48 10.45 0.99 -2.44
N VAL A 49 9.24 1.58 -2.49
CA VAL A 49 8.57 1.91 -3.77
C VAL A 49 9.40 2.92 -4.58
N ALA A 50 10.02 3.90 -3.91
CA ALA A 50 10.90 4.85 -4.58
C ALA A 50 12.14 4.18 -5.22
N ARG A 51 12.65 3.09 -4.63
CA ARG A 51 13.74 2.30 -5.23
C ARG A 51 13.29 1.49 -6.44
N LEU A 52 12.06 0.95 -6.40
CA LEU A 52 11.48 0.29 -7.57
C LEU A 52 11.29 1.29 -8.72
N LEU A 53 10.84 2.50 -8.42
CA LEU A 53 10.70 3.56 -9.42
C LEU A 53 12.06 3.93 -10.04
N ASP A 54 13.10 4.16 -9.23
CA ASP A 54 14.48 4.41 -9.73
C ASP A 54 14.98 3.24 -10.60
N LEU A 55 14.69 1.99 -10.22
CA LEU A 55 15.04 0.82 -11.01
C LEU A 55 14.36 0.85 -12.40
N THR A 56 13.04 1.07 -12.43
CA THR A 56 12.30 1.13 -13.71
C THR A 56 12.74 2.30 -14.57
N ASP A 57 13.04 3.46 -13.99
CA ASP A 57 13.56 4.65 -14.68
C ASP A 57 14.92 4.36 -15.33
N ARG A 58 15.86 3.75 -14.59
CA ARG A 58 17.18 3.40 -15.11
C ARG A 58 17.12 2.35 -16.22
N MET A 59 16.23 1.37 -16.08
CA MET A 59 16.03 0.36 -17.12
C MET A 59 15.44 0.97 -18.39
N GLU A 60 14.49 1.92 -18.27
CA GLU A 60 13.88 2.59 -19.41
C GLU A 60 14.85 3.55 -20.12
N ALA A 61 15.72 4.22 -19.36
CA ALA A 61 16.74 5.11 -19.90
C ALA A 61 17.75 4.40 -20.79
N GLY A 62 17.85 3.07 -20.73
CA GLY A 62 18.69 2.26 -21.58
C GLY A 62 20.19 2.52 -21.31
N CYS A 63 20.75 1.85 -20.33
CA CYS A 63 22.17 1.99 -20.01
C CYS A 63 23.06 1.19 -20.96
N SER A 64 24.12 1.81 -21.46
CA SER A 64 25.19 1.14 -22.22
C SER A 64 25.99 0.10 -21.42
N SER A 65 25.82 0.13 -20.07
CA SER A 65 26.44 -0.82 -19.15
C SER A 65 25.43 -1.32 -18.13
N TYR A 66 25.59 -2.56 -17.70
CA TYR A 66 24.67 -3.19 -16.74
C TYR A 66 24.90 -2.74 -15.27
N GLY A 67 26.01 -2.11 -14.96
CA GLY A 67 26.35 -1.67 -13.61
C GLY A 67 25.27 -0.83 -12.93
N PRO A 68 24.76 0.23 -13.56
CA PRO A 68 23.68 1.06 -12.99
C PRO A 68 22.38 0.31 -12.74
N VAL A 69 22.05 -0.70 -13.56
CA VAL A 69 20.85 -1.53 -13.37
C VAL A 69 21.07 -2.51 -12.22
N CYS A 70 22.25 -3.15 -12.14
CA CYS A 70 22.61 -4.01 -11.02
C CYS A 70 22.56 -3.26 -9.69
N ASP A 71 23.11 -2.04 -9.66
CA ASP A 71 23.08 -1.16 -8.48
C ASP A 71 21.63 -0.84 -8.06
N ALA A 72 20.76 -0.51 -9.03
CA ALA A 72 19.36 -0.21 -8.74
C ALA A 72 18.57 -1.44 -8.22
N VAL A 73 18.83 -2.63 -8.79
CA VAL A 73 18.24 -3.89 -8.28
C VAL A 73 18.68 -4.15 -6.86
N ALA A 74 20.02 -4.08 -6.60
CA ALA A 74 20.57 -4.29 -5.27
C ALA A 74 20.04 -3.26 -4.26
N ALA A 75 19.89 -1.99 -4.66
CA ALA A 75 19.35 -0.94 -3.81
C ALA A 75 17.87 -1.17 -3.48
N PHE A 76 17.07 -1.66 -4.44
CA PHE A 76 15.68 -2.04 -4.19
C PHE A 76 15.59 -3.23 -3.23
N GLU A 77 16.34 -4.31 -3.50
CA GLU A 77 16.35 -5.50 -2.64
C GLU A 77 16.84 -5.19 -1.23
N ALA A 78 17.90 -4.40 -1.09
CA ALA A 78 18.40 -3.98 0.22
C ALA A 78 17.32 -3.22 1.02
N ALA A 79 16.63 -2.27 0.38
CA ALA A 79 15.55 -1.52 1.03
C ALA A 79 14.36 -2.41 1.41
N LEU A 80 13.98 -3.36 0.54
CA LEU A 80 12.89 -4.29 0.80
C LEU A 80 13.24 -5.24 1.95
N PHE A 81 14.47 -5.78 1.97
CA PHE A 81 14.90 -6.81 2.91
C PHE A 81 15.08 -6.28 4.34
N GLU A 82 15.11 -4.96 4.53
CA GLU A 82 14.99 -4.37 5.87
C GLU A 82 13.64 -4.67 6.53
N TYR A 83 12.60 -4.97 5.74
CA TYR A 83 11.24 -5.22 6.21
C TYR A 83 10.81 -6.68 5.97
N THR A 84 11.00 -7.19 4.78
CA THR A 84 10.58 -8.52 4.33
C THR A 84 11.25 -8.92 3.04
N THR A 85 11.31 -10.22 2.74
CA THR A 85 11.76 -10.73 1.42
C THR A 85 10.63 -10.80 0.40
N ASN A 86 9.37 -10.51 0.80
CA ASN A 86 8.20 -10.63 -0.05
C ASN A 86 7.67 -9.26 -0.46
N TRP A 87 7.92 -8.89 -1.71
CA TRP A 87 7.49 -7.63 -2.30
C TRP A 87 5.96 -7.48 -2.33
N GLY A 88 5.23 -8.55 -2.73
CA GLY A 88 3.78 -8.50 -2.81
C GLY A 88 3.14 -8.21 -1.45
N SER A 89 3.64 -8.83 -0.38
CA SER A 89 3.19 -8.56 0.99
C SER A 89 3.54 -7.15 1.44
N TYR A 90 4.74 -6.65 1.09
CA TYR A 90 5.14 -5.28 1.44
C TYR A 90 4.22 -4.24 0.79
N LEU A 91 4.09 -4.32 -0.54
CA LEU A 91 3.30 -3.36 -1.30
C LEU A 91 1.81 -3.41 -0.91
N SER A 92 1.25 -4.60 -0.74
CA SER A 92 -0.16 -4.72 -0.33
C SER A 92 -0.42 -4.08 1.03
N ASN A 93 0.48 -4.25 2.00
CA ASN A 93 0.37 -3.58 3.29
C ASN A 93 0.46 -2.06 3.15
N ALA A 94 1.43 -1.55 2.37
CA ALA A 94 1.57 -0.13 2.11
C ALA A 94 0.31 0.48 1.47
N VAL A 95 -0.31 -0.23 0.51
CA VAL A 95 -1.58 0.18 -0.12
C VAL A 95 -2.74 0.18 0.87
N LEU A 96 -2.87 -0.88 1.68
CA LEU A 96 -3.96 -0.99 2.65
C LEU A 96 -3.85 0.05 3.79
N GLU A 97 -2.64 0.49 4.10
CA GLU A 97 -2.39 1.48 5.14
C GLU A 97 -2.41 2.92 4.64
N ALA A 98 -2.36 3.14 3.31
CA ALA A 98 -2.30 4.46 2.72
C ALA A 98 -3.50 5.34 3.10
N GLU A 99 -3.21 6.56 3.55
CA GLU A 99 -4.22 7.60 3.79
C GLU A 99 -4.54 8.34 2.50
N THR A 100 -5.45 7.79 1.71
CA THR A 100 -5.86 8.39 0.44
C THR A 100 -7.06 9.32 0.59
N ILE A 101 -7.31 10.16 -0.40
CA ILE A 101 -8.52 10.97 -0.47
C ILE A 101 -9.78 10.07 -0.50
N CYS A 102 -9.69 8.89 -1.13
CA CYS A 102 -10.79 7.94 -1.20
C CYS A 102 -11.15 7.37 0.18
N VAL A 103 -10.15 7.07 1.02
CA VAL A 103 -10.36 6.64 2.41
C VAL A 103 -11.09 7.73 3.22
N ARG A 104 -10.66 8.98 3.08
CA ARG A 104 -11.29 10.12 3.78
C ARG A 104 -12.71 10.37 3.32
N GLN A 105 -12.98 10.34 2.03
CA GLN A 105 -14.33 10.52 1.48
C GLN A 105 -15.25 9.34 1.83
N ALA A 106 -14.74 8.11 1.79
CA ALA A 106 -15.51 6.94 2.20
C ALA A 106 -15.89 6.97 3.68
N ALA A 107 -14.97 7.41 4.54
CA ALA A 107 -15.27 7.64 5.97
C ALA A 107 -16.39 8.67 6.19
N ALA A 108 -16.47 9.69 5.31
CA ALA A 108 -17.53 10.70 5.30
C ALA A 108 -18.80 10.25 4.55
N GLY A 109 -18.82 9.05 3.94
CA GLY A 109 -19.94 8.55 3.15
C GLY A 109 -20.16 9.25 1.80
N GLN A 110 -19.15 9.90 1.24
CA GLN A 110 -19.24 10.80 0.09
C GLN A 110 -18.19 10.51 -0.99
N LEU A 111 -17.97 9.24 -1.34
CA LEU A 111 -16.98 8.92 -2.38
C LEU A 111 -17.51 9.33 -3.76
N ASP A 112 -16.75 10.21 -4.44
CA ASP A 112 -17.03 10.69 -5.79
C ASP A 112 -16.81 9.60 -6.84
N ALA A 113 -17.65 9.58 -7.89
CA ALA A 113 -17.59 8.55 -8.95
C ALA A 113 -16.29 8.58 -9.76
N LEU A 114 -15.70 9.78 -9.99
CA LEU A 114 -14.42 9.92 -10.69
C LEU A 114 -13.29 9.34 -9.83
N LEU A 115 -13.27 9.67 -8.54
CA LEU A 115 -12.30 9.13 -7.60
C LEU A 115 -12.44 7.63 -7.43
N GLN A 116 -13.67 7.10 -7.45
CA GLN A 116 -13.89 5.65 -7.43
C GLN A 116 -13.30 4.98 -8.67
N SER A 117 -13.52 5.53 -9.87
CA SER A 117 -12.96 5.00 -11.11
C SER A 117 -11.43 5.04 -11.13
N ALA A 118 -10.83 6.13 -10.62
CA ALA A 118 -9.38 6.25 -10.47
C ALA A 118 -8.84 5.20 -9.47
N LEU A 119 -9.49 5.06 -8.32
CA LEU A 119 -9.15 4.06 -7.31
C LEU A 119 -9.15 2.64 -7.89
N ASP A 120 -10.22 2.26 -8.62
CA ASP A 120 -10.35 0.93 -9.22
C ASP A 120 -9.22 0.65 -10.23
N SER A 121 -8.91 1.64 -11.07
CA SER A 121 -7.83 1.54 -12.06
C SER A 121 -6.46 1.39 -11.39
N GLU A 122 -6.18 2.19 -10.36
CA GLU A 122 -4.90 2.11 -9.66
C GLU A 122 -4.78 0.83 -8.83
N LEU A 123 -5.85 0.35 -8.19
CA LEU A 123 -5.85 -0.94 -7.50
C LEU A 123 -5.58 -2.10 -8.45
N GLN A 124 -6.14 -2.07 -9.66
CA GLN A 124 -5.88 -3.09 -10.68
C GLN A 124 -4.40 -3.10 -11.10
N PHE A 125 -3.80 -1.93 -11.26
CA PHE A 125 -2.37 -1.79 -11.55
C PHE A 125 -1.52 -2.28 -10.37
N LEU A 126 -1.81 -1.83 -9.14
CA LEU A 126 -1.08 -2.21 -7.94
C LEU A 126 -1.19 -3.71 -7.63
N GLN A 127 -2.34 -4.34 -7.94
CA GLN A 127 -2.50 -5.79 -7.88
C GLN A 127 -1.50 -6.51 -8.79
N GLN A 128 -1.32 -6.01 -10.02
CA GLN A 128 -0.33 -6.57 -10.94
C GLN A 128 1.09 -6.32 -10.46
N LEU A 129 1.35 -5.13 -9.90
CA LEU A 129 2.64 -4.75 -9.37
C LEU A 129 3.06 -5.61 -8.15
N CYS A 130 2.11 -6.04 -7.31
CA CYS A 130 2.36 -6.98 -6.22
C CYS A 130 2.92 -8.32 -6.70
N GLY A 131 2.52 -8.78 -7.88
CA GLY A 131 3.01 -10.01 -8.49
C GLY A 131 4.26 -9.85 -9.34
N LEU A 132 4.80 -8.64 -9.50
CA LEU A 132 5.94 -8.40 -10.39
C LEU A 132 7.22 -9.02 -9.83
N THR A 133 7.82 -9.91 -10.61
CA THR A 133 9.11 -10.53 -10.33
C THR A 133 10.25 -9.82 -11.07
N LEU A 134 11.49 -10.00 -10.59
CA LEU A 134 12.66 -9.48 -11.30
C LEU A 134 12.76 -10.05 -12.72
N ASP A 135 12.49 -11.35 -12.88
CA ASP A 135 12.58 -12.02 -14.19
C ASP A 135 11.55 -11.47 -15.18
N GLU A 136 10.30 -11.22 -14.75
CA GLU A 136 9.29 -10.56 -15.57
C GLU A 136 9.71 -9.14 -15.95
N LEU A 137 10.22 -8.36 -15.00
CA LEU A 137 10.71 -7.01 -15.25
C LEU A 137 11.81 -7.02 -16.32
N PHE A 138 12.80 -7.94 -16.21
CA PHE A 138 13.86 -8.09 -17.21
C PHE A 138 13.35 -8.60 -18.55
N GLN A 139 12.36 -9.48 -18.59
CA GLN A 139 11.74 -9.92 -19.83
C GLN A 139 11.06 -8.76 -20.58
N THR A 140 10.45 -7.84 -19.85
CA THR A 140 9.77 -6.67 -20.44
C THR A 140 10.74 -5.58 -20.90
N ALA A 141 11.91 -5.48 -20.28
CA ALA A 141 12.94 -4.50 -20.62
C ALA A 141 13.86 -4.95 -21.75
N TYR A 142 14.25 -6.22 -21.74
CA TYR A 142 15.23 -6.79 -22.65
C TYR A 142 14.57 -7.91 -23.48
N SER A 143 14.11 -7.58 -24.68
CA SER A 143 13.42 -8.52 -25.56
C SER A 143 14.32 -9.62 -26.13
N GLU A 144 15.65 -9.38 -26.20
CA GLU A 144 16.63 -10.33 -26.70
C GLU A 144 17.47 -10.90 -25.55
N GLN A 145 17.58 -12.25 -25.51
CA GLN A 145 18.36 -12.94 -24.49
C GLN A 145 19.82 -12.50 -24.41
N ALA A 146 20.41 -12.10 -25.56
CA ALA A 146 21.78 -11.59 -25.64
C ALA A 146 21.99 -10.24 -24.93
N GLN A 147 20.93 -9.51 -24.62
CA GLN A 147 20.97 -8.20 -23.96
C GLN A 147 20.64 -8.28 -22.45
N ARG A 148 20.35 -9.47 -21.94
CA ARG A 148 20.05 -9.63 -20.50
C ARG A 148 21.33 -9.64 -19.69
N PRO A 149 21.42 -8.81 -18.64
CA PRO A 149 22.53 -8.91 -17.70
C PRO A 149 22.44 -10.26 -16.96
N GLU A 150 23.59 -10.90 -16.75
CA GLU A 150 23.68 -12.04 -15.84
C GLU A 150 23.59 -11.55 -14.39
N LEU A 151 22.40 -11.58 -13.82
CA LEU A 151 22.12 -11.15 -12.44
C LEU A 151 21.88 -12.33 -11.51
N ALA A 152 22.38 -13.53 -11.85
CA ALA A 152 22.20 -14.74 -11.06
C ALA A 152 22.83 -14.65 -9.65
N PHE A 153 23.77 -13.73 -9.46
CA PHE A 153 24.42 -13.48 -8.17
C PHE A 153 23.57 -12.62 -7.20
N LEU A 154 22.57 -11.88 -7.72
CA LEU A 154 21.65 -11.12 -6.87
C LEU A 154 20.58 -12.04 -6.32
N PRO A 155 20.14 -11.83 -5.07
CA PRO A 155 18.96 -12.50 -4.53
C PRO A 155 17.72 -12.19 -5.38
N ARG A 156 16.65 -12.93 -5.15
CA ARG A 156 15.36 -12.73 -5.81
C ARG A 156 14.31 -12.46 -4.74
N TRP A 157 13.63 -11.32 -4.85
CA TRP A 157 12.47 -11.10 -3.99
C TRP A 157 11.35 -12.06 -4.31
N GLN A 158 10.57 -12.37 -3.31
CA GLN A 158 9.38 -13.20 -3.41
C GLN A 158 8.15 -12.34 -3.70
N THR A 159 7.12 -12.97 -4.28
CA THR A 159 5.80 -12.37 -4.45
C THR A 159 4.76 -13.27 -3.77
N CYS A 160 3.56 -12.74 -3.55
CA CYS A 160 2.43 -13.52 -3.06
C CYS A 160 1.20 -13.31 -3.95
N GLU A 161 0.35 -14.31 -4.01
CA GLU A 161 -0.99 -14.16 -4.57
C GLU A 161 -1.89 -13.54 -3.50
N LEU A 162 -2.46 -12.39 -3.80
CA LEU A 162 -3.40 -11.66 -2.95
C LEU A 162 -4.45 -11.01 -3.84
N ASP A 163 -5.71 -11.06 -3.45
CA ASP A 163 -6.76 -10.21 -4.02
C ASP A 163 -6.73 -8.85 -3.30
N LEU A 164 -5.92 -7.93 -3.84
CA LEU A 164 -5.75 -6.60 -3.27
C LEU A 164 -7.06 -5.80 -3.31
N ALA A 165 -7.86 -5.96 -4.36
CA ALA A 165 -9.13 -5.26 -4.49
C ALA A 165 -10.11 -5.70 -3.41
N ALA A 166 -10.24 -7.02 -3.17
CA ALA A 166 -11.09 -7.54 -2.10
C ALA A 166 -10.59 -7.11 -0.71
N ALA A 167 -9.28 -7.19 -0.46
CA ALA A 167 -8.69 -6.75 0.80
C ALA A 167 -8.90 -5.25 1.05
N TYR A 168 -8.71 -4.41 0.02
CA TYR A 168 -8.95 -2.97 0.10
C TYR A 168 -10.43 -2.64 0.33
N ALA A 169 -11.34 -3.34 -0.36
CA ALA A 169 -12.78 -3.18 -0.18
C ALA A 169 -13.21 -3.53 1.25
N GLN A 170 -12.70 -4.63 1.80
CA GLN A 170 -12.93 -4.98 3.21
C GLN A 170 -12.42 -3.87 4.14
N ARG A 171 -11.21 -3.37 3.88
CA ARG A 171 -10.60 -2.25 4.63
C ARG A 171 -11.50 -1.01 4.60
N MET A 172 -12.05 -0.65 3.43
CA MET A 172 -12.95 0.50 3.26
C MET A 172 -14.25 0.35 4.05
N CYS A 173 -14.81 -0.86 4.16
CA CYS A 173 -15.98 -1.14 4.99
C CYS A 173 -15.70 -0.96 6.49
N GLU A 174 -14.46 -1.16 6.93
CA GLU A 174 -14.06 -1.09 8.32
C GLU A 174 -13.54 0.30 8.73
N VAL A 175 -13.25 1.15 7.77
CA VAL A 175 -12.62 2.47 7.98
C VAL A 175 -13.39 3.35 8.96
N GLY A 176 -14.72 3.34 8.88
CA GLY A 176 -15.56 4.12 9.79
C GLY A 176 -15.55 3.64 11.25
N LYS A 177 -15.15 2.38 11.48
CA LYS A 177 -15.08 1.78 12.83
C LYS A 177 -13.66 1.71 13.37
N LYS A 178 -12.70 1.34 12.52
CA LYS A 178 -11.30 1.11 12.91
C LYS A 178 -10.39 2.32 12.70
N GLY A 179 -10.91 3.37 12.03
CA GLY A 179 -10.09 4.51 11.63
C GLY A 179 -9.17 4.18 10.45
N TYR A 180 -8.29 5.12 10.11
CA TYR A 180 -7.32 5.00 9.03
C TYR A 180 -5.98 5.60 9.43
N GLY A 181 -4.91 5.30 8.68
CA GLY A 181 -3.57 5.80 8.92
C GLY A 181 -3.05 5.47 10.31
N MET A 182 -2.49 6.47 10.99
CA MET A 182 -1.94 6.30 12.34
C MET A 182 -3.00 5.87 13.37
N PHE A 183 -4.27 6.24 13.17
CA PHE A 183 -5.36 5.91 14.10
C PHE A 183 -5.79 4.44 14.02
N ALA A 184 -5.52 3.76 12.90
CA ALA A 184 -5.75 2.33 12.79
C ALA A 184 -4.67 1.48 13.47
N LYS A 185 -3.45 2.03 13.58
CA LYS A 185 -2.28 1.32 14.13
C LYS A 185 -2.05 1.60 15.62
N HIS A 186 -2.38 2.81 16.06
CA HIS A 186 -2.08 3.28 17.40
C HIS A 186 -3.35 3.76 18.10
N HIS A 187 -3.45 3.44 19.38
CA HIS A 187 -4.59 3.84 20.22
C HIS A 187 -4.21 4.93 21.24
N VAL A 188 -2.92 5.21 21.38
CA VAL A 188 -2.40 6.22 22.29
C VAL A 188 -1.55 7.21 21.53
N PHE A 189 -1.81 8.51 21.75
CA PHE A 189 -1.15 9.60 21.09
C PHE A 189 -0.71 10.65 22.11
N THR A 190 0.38 11.32 21.83
CA THR A 190 0.82 12.54 22.51
C THR A 190 0.73 13.72 21.55
N VAL A 191 0.76 14.93 22.10
CA VAL A 191 0.82 16.17 21.30
C VAL A 191 2.23 16.73 21.42
N GLU A 192 2.96 16.78 20.33
CA GLU A 192 4.28 17.39 20.23
C GLU A 192 4.25 18.49 19.19
N ASN A 193 4.65 19.70 19.60
CA ASN A 193 4.63 20.89 18.70
C ASN A 193 3.29 21.12 17.98
N GLY A 194 2.17 20.83 18.65
CA GLY A 194 0.82 20.98 18.11
C GLY A 194 0.40 19.85 17.14
N GLN A 195 1.19 18.79 17.00
CA GLN A 195 0.87 17.63 16.17
C GLN A 195 0.63 16.38 17.03
N LEU A 196 -0.30 15.53 16.59
CA LEU A 196 -0.53 14.22 17.19
C LEU A 196 0.60 13.26 16.79
N VAL A 197 1.30 12.73 17.78
CA VAL A 197 2.38 11.74 17.59
C VAL A 197 1.98 10.43 18.26
N PRO A 198 2.04 9.29 17.55
CA PRO A 198 1.68 8.01 18.11
C PRO A 198 2.72 7.54 19.14
N VAL A 199 2.24 7.03 20.26
CA VAL A 199 3.09 6.40 21.27
C VAL A 199 3.31 4.95 20.88
N LYS A 200 4.55 4.60 20.51
CA LYS A 200 4.90 3.23 20.06
C LYS A 200 4.74 2.17 21.14
N TYR A 201 5.03 2.53 22.37
CA TYR A 201 4.98 1.65 23.56
C TYR A 201 4.18 2.33 24.67
N PRO A 202 2.83 2.36 24.53
CA PRO A 202 2.00 2.94 25.57
C PRO A 202 2.08 2.10 26.83
N ASP A 203 1.99 2.78 27.99
CA ASP A 203 1.86 2.10 29.27
C ASP A 203 0.59 1.23 29.25
N PRO A 204 0.67 -0.08 29.52
CA PRO A 204 -0.48 -0.97 29.51
C PRO A 204 -1.44 -0.76 30.68
N GLN A 205 -1.16 0.19 31.58
CA GLN A 205 -1.93 0.44 32.78
C GLN A 205 -3.39 0.80 32.44
N ARG A 206 -4.32 0.05 33.01
CA ARG A 206 -5.76 0.28 32.81
C ARG A 206 -6.29 1.25 33.90
N LEU A 207 -7.34 2.00 33.52
CA LEU A 207 -8.03 2.87 34.48
C LEU A 207 -8.51 2.12 35.74
N SER A 208 -8.85 0.82 35.62
CA SER A 208 -9.24 -0.04 36.74
C SER A 208 -8.10 -0.36 37.71
N GLU A 209 -6.86 -0.19 37.30
CA GLU A 209 -5.66 -0.54 38.05
C GLU A 209 -5.09 0.67 38.81
N LEU A 210 -5.67 1.87 38.58
CA LEU A 210 -5.29 3.10 39.30
C LEU A 210 -5.92 3.11 40.72
N PRO A 211 -5.15 2.94 41.80
CA PRO A 211 -5.69 2.99 43.15
C PRO A 211 -6.02 4.43 43.56
N GLY A 212 -7.14 4.61 44.22
CA GLY A 212 -7.44 5.84 44.98
C GLY A 212 -8.07 7.00 44.18
N TYR A 213 -8.50 6.80 42.92
CA TYR A 213 -9.10 7.85 42.11
C TYR A 213 -10.50 7.45 41.56
N GLU A 214 -11.31 6.78 42.36
CA GLU A 214 -12.58 6.20 41.94
C GLU A 214 -13.57 7.25 41.40
N LYS A 215 -13.71 8.37 42.12
CA LYS A 215 -14.63 9.46 41.69
C LYS A 215 -14.20 10.16 40.40
N GLU A 216 -12.91 10.43 40.27
CA GLU A 216 -12.32 11.05 39.09
C GLU A 216 -12.42 10.11 37.89
N ARG A 217 -12.14 8.83 38.07
CA ARG A 217 -12.26 7.77 37.09
C ARG A 217 -13.70 7.62 36.58
N GLU A 218 -14.70 7.59 37.51
CA GLU A 218 -16.11 7.56 37.12
C GLU A 218 -16.53 8.77 36.30
N LYS A 219 -16.06 9.99 36.67
CA LYS A 219 -16.31 11.20 35.85
C LYS A 219 -15.69 11.11 34.47
N VAL A 220 -14.46 10.65 34.34
CA VAL A 220 -13.80 10.48 33.02
C VAL A 220 -14.57 9.48 32.15
N ILE A 221 -14.96 8.33 32.73
CA ILE A 221 -15.75 7.31 32.03
C ILE A 221 -17.12 7.86 31.60
N ALA A 222 -17.80 8.56 32.47
CA ALA A 222 -19.12 9.14 32.18
C ALA A 222 -19.03 10.19 31.08
N ASN A 223 -18.04 11.09 31.12
CA ASN A 223 -17.84 12.10 30.08
C ASN A 223 -17.46 11.47 28.73
N THR A 224 -16.61 10.45 28.72
CA THR A 224 -16.23 9.75 27.50
C THR A 224 -17.42 9.04 26.86
N LYS A 225 -18.27 8.37 27.68
CA LYS A 225 -19.49 7.74 27.19
C LYS A 225 -20.54 8.71 26.68
N ALA A 226 -20.55 9.94 27.17
CA ALA A 226 -21.47 10.98 26.71
C ALA A 226 -21.07 11.57 25.35
N LEU A 227 -19.82 11.35 24.89
CA LEU A 227 -19.29 11.81 23.60
C LEU A 227 -19.38 10.73 22.51
N LEU A 228 -19.71 9.50 22.87
CA LEU A 228 -19.88 8.36 21.95
C LEU A 228 -21.34 8.15 21.58
#